data_9e3c41cbf1fd820508e62383999366c5
#
_entry.id   9e3c41cbf1fd820508e62383999366c5
#
_cell.length_a   1.000
_cell.length_b   1.000
_cell.length_c   1.000
_cell.angle_alpha   90.00
_cell.angle_beta   90.00
_cell.angle_gamma   90.00
#
_symmetry.space_group_name_H-M   'P 1'
#
loop_
_entity.id
_entity.type
_entity.pdbx_description
1 polymer ?
#
loop_
_entity_poly.entity_id
_entity_poly.type
_entity_poly.pdbx_seq_one_letter_code
_entity_poly.pdbx_strand_id
1 'polypeptide(L)'
;ALAYGGLIAEKEVSWLPSYGPEMRGGTCNCSVCVSDEPIGSPLVNDPDLLIVMNTPSFEKFIGTARKGAKVFVDSTMVDVKSDRKDVECFYLPATQLATDNGLNGMANIILLGKLIKETGILDLETVEKAMSKCIPPKKANLLEANMKAIKIGMNYKD
;
A
#
# COMPACT_ATOMS: atom_id res chain seq x y z
N ALA A 1 -4.93 7.00 -2.58
CA ALA A 1 -5.84 6.00 -3.17
C ALA A 1 -6.68 5.31 -2.08
N LEU A 2 -6.09 4.53 -1.16
CA LEU A 2 -6.84 3.76 -0.14
C LEU A 2 -7.80 4.63 0.69
N ALA A 3 -7.35 5.79 1.19
CA ALA A 3 -8.19 6.72 1.94
C ALA A 3 -9.38 7.24 1.12
N TYR A 4 -9.19 7.60 -0.14
CA TYR A 4 -10.28 7.99 -1.03
C TYR A 4 -11.23 6.82 -1.32
N GLY A 5 -10.69 5.60 -1.44
CA GLY A 5 -11.51 4.39 -1.59
C GLY A 5 -12.42 4.16 -0.39
N GLY A 6 -11.88 4.31 0.82
CA GLY A 6 -12.67 4.23 2.04
C GLY A 6 -13.79 5.26 2.10
N LEU A 7 -13.50 6.53 1.75
CA LEU A 7 -14.52 7.58 1.67
C LEU A 7 -15.62 7.28 0.63
N ILE A 8 -15.25 6.74 -0.54
CA ILE A 8 -16.22 6.36 -1.57
C ILE A 8 -17.08 5.18 -1.10
N ALA A 9 -16.50 4.28 -0.29
CA ALA A 9 -17.21 3.16 0.33
C ALA A 9 -17.97 3.55 1.61
N GLU A 10 -18.16 4.86 1.86
CA GLU A 10 -18.90 5.41 3.01
C GLU A 10 -18.33 4.97 4.37
N LYS A 11 -17.00 4.78 4.45
CA LYS A 11 -16.29 4.45 5.68
C LYS A 11 -15.72 5.70 6.35
N GLU A 12 -15.53 5.61 7.66
CA GLU A 12 -14.70 6.54 8.41
C GLU A 12 -13.24 6.38 7.99
N VAL A 13 -12.56 7.49 7.70
CA VAL A 13 -11.19 7.47 7.19
C VAL A 13 -10.33 8.52 7.89
N SER A 14 -9.12 8.11 8.28
CA SER A 14 -8.05 9.05 8.61
C SER A 14 -6.82 8.79 7.76
N TRP A 15 -6.07 9.84 7.48
CA TRP A 15 -4.81 9.79 6.76
C TRP A 15 -3.79 10.70 7.43
N LEU A 16 -2.69 10.13 7.89
CA LEU A 16 -1.62 10.84 8.57
C LEU A 16 -0.27 10.55 7.90
N PRO A 17 0.24 11.48 7.06
CA PRO A 17 1.59 11.37 6.54
C PRO A 17 2.60 11.72 7.64
N SER A 18 3.68 10.95 7.74
CA SER A 18 4.80 11.22 8.62
C SER A 18 5.99 11.70 7.78
N TYR A 19 6.25 13.00 7.84
CA TYR A 19 7.41 13.65 7.24
C TYR A 19 8.32 14.16 8.35
N GLY A 20 9.45 13.49 8.57
CA GLY A 20 10.47 13.97 9.50
C GLY A 20 11.52 14.86 8.82
N PRO A 21 12.38 15.54 9.58
CA PRO A 21 13.54 16.27 9.03
C PRO A 21 14.53 15.35 8.29
N GLU A 22 14.37 14.05 8.40
CA GLU A 22 15.17 12.99 7.79
C GLU A 22 14.77 12.66 6.34
N MET A 23 14.09 13.57 5.63
CA MET A 23 13.52 13.32 4.28
C MET A 23 14.54 12.93 3.20
N ARG A 24 15.83 13.11 3.46
CA ARG A 24 16.92 12.65 2.58
C ARG A 24 17.70 11.53 3.26
N GLY A 25 17.25 10.27 3.01
CA GLY A 25 17.88 9.06 3.56
C GLY A 25 17.19 8.45 4.78
N GLY A 26 16.07 9.05 5.26
CA GLY A 26 15.25 8.49 6.35
C GLY A 26 14.05 7.69 5.86
N THR A 27 13.32 7.09 6.80
CA THR A 27 12.06 6.38 6.52
C THR A 27 10.91 7.37 6.38
N CYS A 28 10.27 7.40 5.22
CA CYS A 28 9.00 8.11 4.99
C CYS A 28 7.85 7.11 5.12
N ASN A 29 6.81 7.44 5.88
CA ASN A 29 5.64 6.58 6.00
C ASN A 29 4.34 7.38 6.03
N CYS A 30 3.22 6.72 5.83
CA CYS A 30 1.90 7.28 6.10
C CYS A 30 1.00 6.22 6.73
N SER A 31 0.17 6.65 7.68
CA SER A 31 -0.86 5.84 8.29
C SER A 31 -2.21 6.13 7.64
N VAL A 32 -2.98 5.09 7.39
CA VAL A 32 -4.36 5.18 6.90
C VAL A 32 -5.22 4.29 7.77
N CYS A 33 -6.26 4.86 8.39
CA CYS A 33 -7.32 4.09 9.05
C CYS A 33 -8.55 4.09 8.14
N VAL A 34 -9.18 2.94 8.01
CA VAL A 34 -10.49 2.77 7.35
C VAL A 34 -11.35 1.95 8.30
N SER A 35 -12.50 2.46 8.72
CA SER A 35 -13.33 1.85 9.76
C SER A 35 -14.81 2.05 9.47
N ASP A 36 -15.64 1.14 9.97
CA ASP A 36 -17.10 1.32 10.04
C ASP A 36 -17.52 2.21 11.23
N GLU A 37 -16.62 2.33 12.23
CA GLU A 37 -16.85 3.08 13.45
C GLU A 37 -16.00 4.36 13.48
N PRO A 38 -16.39 5.39 14.24
CA PRO A 38 -15.62 6.61 14.37
C PRO A 38 -14.17 6.38 14.82
N ILE A 39 -13.24 7.03 14.14
CA ILE A 39 -11.79 6.87 14.39
C ILE A 39 -11.36 7.81 15.52
N GLY A 40 -11.03 7.25 16.67
CA GLY A 40 -10.59 8.02 17.85
C GLY A 40 -9.17 8.59 17.74
N SER A 41 -8.31 8.02 16.90
CA SER A 41 -6.93 8.48 16.68
C SER A 41 -6.46 8.17 15.28
N PRO A 42 -5.75 9.09 14.58
CA PRO A 42 -5.12 8.82 13.30
C PRO A 42 -3.79 8.06 13.43
N LEU A 43 -3.29 7.86 14.66
CA LEU A 43 -2.04 7.15 14.90
C LEU A 43 -2.25 5.65 14.83
N VAL A 44 -1.43 4.98 14.01
CA VAL A 44 -1.41 3.52 13.87
C VAL A 44 -0.12 2.99 14.48
N ASN A 45 -0.23 2.38 15.65
CA ASN A 45 0.92 1.80 16.37
C ASN A 45 1.11 0.31 16.06
N ASP A 46 0.02 -0.39 15.79
CA ASP A 46 -0.05 -1.83 15.54
C ASP A 46 -0.89 -2.10 14.28
N PRO A 47 -0.34 -1.90 13.07
CA PRO A 47 -1.09 -2.01 11.83
C PRO A 47 -1.56 -3.45 11.55
N ASP A 48 -2.80 -3.58 11.03
CA ASP A 48 -3.35 -4.80 10.46
C ASP A 48 -2.76 -5.09 9.06
N LEU A 49 -2.41 -4.01 8.34
CA LEU A 49 -1.88 -4.05 6.99
C LEU A 49 -0.62 -3.19 6.93
N LEU A 50 0.46 -3.74 6.42
CA LEU A 50 1.73 -3.04 6.27
C LEU A 50 2.24 -3.18 4.83
N ILE A 51 2.55 -2.08 4.17
CA ILE A 51 3.25 -2.05 2.89
C ILE A 51 4.67 -1.57 3.12
N VAL A 52 5.65 -2.34 2.65
CA VAL A 52 7.07 -2.04 2.82
C VAL A 52 7.78 -2.08 1.48
N MET A 53 8.54 -1.02 1.20
CA MET A 53 9.18 -0.81 -0.10
C MET A 53 10.71 -0.72 -0.04
N ASN A 54 11.33 -0.84 1.13
CA ASN A 54 12.78 -0.88 1.28
C ASN A 54 13.18 -1.57 2.60
N THR A 55 14.42 -2.05 2.66
CA THR A 55 14.95 -2.79 3.81
C THR A 55 14.93 -1.98 5.12
N PRO A 56 15.35 -0.70 5.18
CA PRO A 56 15.28 0.06 6.43
C PRO A 56 13.86 0.20 6.99
N SER A 57 12.87 0.36 6.12
CA SER A 57 11.47 0.40 6.54
C SER A 57 10.97 -0.97 7.00
N PHE A 58 11.41 -2.05 6.34
CA PHE A 58 11.09 -3.40 6.75
C PHE A 58 11.57 -3.68 8.19
N GLU A 59 12.84 -3.45 8.46
CA GLU A 59 13.46 -3.66 9.77
C GLU A 59 12.78 -2.81 10.86
N LYS A 60 12.46 -1.55 10.55
CA LYS A 60 11.82 -0.63 11.48
C LYS A 60 10.39 -1.01 11.83
N PHE A 61 9.58 -1.44 10.83
CA PHE A 61 8.13 -1.55 11.00
C PHE A 61 7.62 -2.99 11.13
N ILE A 62 8.39 -4.01 10.71
CA ILE A 62 7.92 -5.40 10.79
C ILE A 62 7.55 -5.81 12.22
N GLY A 63 8.28 -5.30 13.22
CA GLY A 63 8.02 -5.55 14.63
C GLY A 63 6.73 -4.91 15.16
N THR A 64 6.21 -3.87 14.49
CA THR A 64 4.99 -3.17 14.92
C THR A 64 3.72 -3.81 14.39
N ALA A 65 3.83 -4.65 13.36
CA ALA A 65 2.67 -5.31 12.76
C ALA A 65 1.95 -6.19 13.80
N ARG A 66 0.64 -6.05 13.90
CA ARG A 66 -0.23 -6.81 14.80
C ARG A 66 -0.16 -8.32 14.48
N LYS A 67 -0.42 -9.16 15.48
CA LYS A 67 -0.59 -10.60 15.25
C LYS A 67 -1.74 -10.85 14.26
N GLY A 68 -1.49 -11.64 13.21
CA GLY A 68 -2.42 -11.89 12.11
C GLY A 68 -2.39 -10.81 11.03
N ALA A 69 -1.52 -9.81 11.14
CA ALA A 69 -1.38 -8.77 10.12
C ALA A 69 -0.89 -9.34 8.79
N LYS A 70 -1.29 -8.67 7.70
CA LYS A 70 -0.80 -8.93 6.35
C LYS A 70 0.25 -7.89 5.96
N VAL A 71 1.41 -8.37 5.54
CA VAL A 71 2.58 -7.55 5.19
C VAL A 71 2.91 -7.72 3.72
N PHE A 72 2.90 -6.63 2.97
CA PHE A 72 3.17 -6.61 1.52
C PHE A 72 4.54 -6.00 1.28
N VAL A 73 5.46 -6.77 0.73
CA VAL A 73 6.87 -6.42 0.63
C VAL A 73 7.32 -6.37 -0.83
N ASP A 74 7.96 -5.27 -1.22
CA ASP A 74 8.66 -5.20 -2.50
C ASP A 74 9.97 -6.00 -2.45
N SER A 75 9.94 -7.23 -2.92
CA SER A 75 11.11 -8.13 -2.89
C SER A 75 12.24 -7.73 -3.85
N THR A 76 12.03 -6.74 -4.73
CA THR A 76 13.12 -6.15 -5.51
C THR A 76 14.02 -5.28 -4.63
N MET A 77 13.43 -4.62 -3.63
CA MET A 77 14.11 -3.62 -2.80
C MET A 77 14.36 -4.10 -1.36
N VAL A 78 13.76 -5.21 -0.98
CA VAL A 78 13.90 -5.83 0.35
C VAL A 78 14.37 -7.26 0.16
N ASP A 79 15.62 -7.51 0.51
CA ASP A 79 16.31 -8.80 0.36
C ASP A 79 16.19 -9.71 1.60
N VAL A 80 15.61 -9.19 2.67
CA VAL A 80 15.39 -9.93 3.93
C VAL A 80 13.95 -10.45 4.03
N LYS A 81 13.79 -11.55 4.75
CA LYS A 81 12.48 -12.15 5.06
C LYS A 81 12.18 -12.04 6.54
N SER A 82 10.90 -11.98 6.89
CA SER A 82 10.48 -11.99 8.28
C SER A 82 10.58 -13.40 8.88
N ASP A 83 11.10 -13.49 10.09
CA ASP A 83 11.08 -14.72 10.91
C ASP A 83 9.78 -14.86 11.68
N ARG A 84 8.92 -13.84 11.66
CA ARG A 84 7.63 -13.84 12.36
C ARG A 84 6.66 -14.80 11.69
N LYS A 85 6.18 -15.78 12.47
CA LYS A 85 5.19 -16.78 12.05
C LYS A 85 3.75 -16.37 12.37
N ASP A 86 3.59 -15.27 13.06
CA ASP A 86 2.30 -14.73 13.48
C ASP A 86 1.78 -13.62 12.56
N VAL A 87 2.48 -13.35 11.47
CA VAL A 87 2.06 -12.44 10.39
C VAL A 87 2.13 -13.15 9.04
N GLU A 88 1.30 -12.72 8.10
CA GLU A 88 1.28 -13.24 6.73
C GLU A 88 2.03 -12.27 5.81
N CYS A 89 3.18 -12.68 5.27
CA CYS A 89 4.00 -11.85 4.40
C CYS A 89 3.86 -12.26 2.94
N PHE A 90 3.54 -11.29 2.08
CA PHE A 90 3.47 -11.41 0.63
C PHE A 90 4.68 -10.70 0.01
N TYR A 91 5.56 -11.45 -0.64
CA TYR A 91 6.76 -10.93 -1.28
C TYR A 91 6.55 -10.89 -2.78
N LEU A 92 6.45 -9.71 -3.37
CA LEU A 92 6.35 -9.55 -4.81
C LEU A 92 7.39 -8.56 -5.33
N PRO A 93 8.03 -8.81 -6.49
CA PRO A 93 9.07 -7.93 -7.02
C PRO A 93 8.43 -6.71 -7.71
N ALA A 94 7.76 -5.85 -6.90
CA ALA A 94 6.90 -4.80 -7.41
C ALA A 94 7.66 -3.75 -8.24
N THR A 95 8.89 -3.39 -7.85
CA THR A 95 9.75 -2.49 -8.63
C THR A 95 10.16 -3.11 -9.96
N GLN A 96 10.54 -4.40 -9.98
CA GLN A 96 10.86 -5.11 -11.22
C GLN A 96 9.64 -5.21 -12.13
N LEU A 97 8.49 -5.62 -11.59
CA LEU A 97 7.24 -5.70 -12.34
C LEU A 97 6.83 -4.36 -12.95
N ALA A 98 7.02 -3.26 -12.21
CA ALA A 98 6.78 -1.92 -12.73
C ALA A 98 7.69 -1.60 -13.93
N THR A 99 8.98 -1.90 -13.81
CA THR A 99 9.97 -1.67 -14.87
C THR A 99 9.66 -2.48 -16.12
N ASP A 100 9.41 -3.78 -15.96
CA ASP A 100 9.13 -4.71 -17.07
C ASP A 100 7.86 -4.37 -17.86
N ASN A 101 6.92 -3.68 -17.20
CA ASN A 101 5.65 -3.26 -17.81
C ASN A 101 5.62 -1.79 -18.25
N GLY A 102 6.75 -1.07 -18.20
CA GLY A 102 6.83 0.34 -18.55
C GLY A 102 6.08 1.26 -17.58
N LEU A 103 5.88 0.83 -16.33
CA LEU A 103 5.15 1.53 -15.28
C LEU A 103 6.11 2.07 -14.21
N ASN A 104 7.22 2.68 -14.64
CA ASN A 104 8.25 3.19 -13.73
C ASN A 104 7.66 4.11 -12.67
N GLY A 105 8.02 3.87 -11.39
CA GLY A 105 7.52 4.63 -10.25
C GLY A 105 6.14 4.20 -9.74
N MET A 106 5.57 3.10 -10.24
CA MET A 106 4.25 2.58 -9.82
C MET A 106 4.33 1.29 -8.99
N ALA A 107 5.49 0.94 -8.45
CA ALA A 107 5.65 -0.21 -7.58
C ALA A 107 4.70 -0.18 -6.36
N ASN A 108 4.50 1.00 -5.77
CA ASN A 108 3.55 1.22 -4.69
C ASN A 108 2.10 0.91 -5.08
N ILE A 109 1.73 1.15 -6.34
CA ILE A 109 0.39 0.87 -6.86
C ILE A 109 0.23 -0.64 -7.12
N ILE A 110 1.29 -1.32 -7.56
CA ILE A 110 1.31 -2.78 -7.69
C ILE A 110 1.12 -3.45 -6.33
N LEU A 111 1.85 -3.00 -5.30
CA LEU A 111 1.68 -3.49 -3.92
C LEU A 111 0.27 -3.23 -3.38
N LEU A 112 -0.30 -2.06 -3.67
CA LEU A 112 -1.68 -1.74 -3.33
C LEU A 112 -2.67 -2.71 -4.02
N GLY A 113 -2.41 -3.08 -5.28
CA GLY A 113 -3.21 -4.07 -6.00
C GLY A 113 -3.19 -5.44 -5.31
N LYS A 114 -2.03 -5.92 -4.88
CA LYS A 114 -1.91 -7.17 -4.10
C LYS A 114 -2.66 -7.05 -2.78
N LEU A 115 -2.51 -5.95 -2.04
CA LEU A 115 -3.24 -5.71 -0.80
C LEU A 115 -4.75 -5.79 -1.01
N ILE A 116 -5.29 -5.11 -2.01
CA ILE A 116 -6.72 -5.12 -2.32
C ILE A 116 -7.20 -6.55 -2.60
N LYS A 117 -6.43 -7.33 -3.36
CA LYS A 117 -6.75 -8.72 -3.69
C LYS A 117 -6.82 -9.60 -2.45
N GLU A 118 -5.82 -9.49 -1.57
CA GLU A 118 -5.68 -10.37 -0.39
C GLU A 118 -6.61 -9.97 0.78
N THR A 119 -7.13 -8.74 0.77
CA THR A 119 -7.98 -8.25 1.86
C THR A 119 -9.45 -8.07 1.46
N GLY A 120 -9.72 -7.83 0.16
CA GLY A 120 -11.07 -7.50 -0.29
C GLY A 120 -11.62 -6.18 0.27
N ILE A 121 -10.74 -5.31 0.80
CA ILE A 121 -11.15 -4.07 1.50
C ILE A 121 -11.88 -3.08 0.58
N LEU A 122 -11.62 -3.14 -0.72
CA LEU A 122 -12.27 -2.32 -1.76
C LEU A 122 -12.53 -3.18 -2.98
N ASP A 123 -13.66 -2.95 -3.65
CA ASP A 123 -13.89 -3.49 -4.98
C ASP A 123 -13.17 -2.68 -6.06
N LEU A 124 -13.04 -3.26 -7.25
CA LEU A 124 -12.26 -2.66 -8.34
C LEU A 124 -12.88 -1.36 -8.86
N GLU A 125 -14.19 -1.23 -8.84
CA GLU A 125 -14.90 -0.02 -9.27
C GLU A 125 -14.60 1.15 -8.32
N THR A 126 -14.65 0.88 -7.02
CA THR A 126 -14.29 1.86 -5.97
C THR A 126 -12.82 2.27 -6.08
N VAL A 127 -11.93 1.32 -6.38
CA VAL A 127 -10.50 1.59 -6.61
C VAL A 127 -10.32 2.51 -7.82
N GLU A 128 -11.00 2.27 -8.93
CA GLU A 128 -10.92 3.12 -10.13
C GLU A 128 -11.40 4.55 -9.85
N LYS A 129 -12.53 4.70 -9.17
CA LYS A 129 -13.04 6.00 -8.72
C LYS A 129 -12.05 6.73 -7.80
N ALA A 130 -11.45 6.00 -6.86
CA ALA A 130 -10.45 6.56 -5.94
C ALA A 130 -9.17 7.00 -6.68
N MET A 131 -8.69 6.20 -7.62
CA MET A 131 -7.54 6.55 -8.44
C MET A 131 -7.81 7.78 -9.30
N SER A 132 -9.00 7.87 -9.91
CA SER A 132 -9.41 9.05 -10.68
C SER A 132 -9.40 10.33 -9.83
N LYS A 133 -9.77 10.26 -8.56
CA LYS A 133 -9.69 11.40 -7.62
C LYS A 133 -8.26 11.75 -7.21
N CYS A 134 -7.35 10.77 -7.16
CA CYS A 134 -5.94 10.99 -6.80
C CYS A 134 -5.14 11.63 -7.94
N ILE A 135 -5.58 11.47 -9.19
CA ILE A 135 -4.85 11.90 -10.38
C ILE A 135 -5.35 13.29 -10.78
N PRO A 136 -4.47 14.28 -10.88
CA PRO A 136 -4.87 15.61 -11.37
C PRO A 136 -5.47 15.54 -12.78
N PRO A 137 -6.49 16.35 -13.11
CA PRO A 137 -7.15 16.33 -14.44
C PRO A 137 -6.19 16.46 -15.62
N LYS A 138 -5.10 17.22 -15.43
CA LYS A 138 -4.04 17.41 -16.44
C LYS A 138 -3.23 16.12 -16.74
N LYS A 139 -3.37 15.09 -15.92
CA LYS A 139 -2.66 13.80 -16.01
C LYS A 139 -3.62 12.62 -16.10
N ALA A 140 -4.83 12.83 -16.64
CA ALA A 140 -5.87 11.78 -16.74
C ALA A 140 -5.38 10.53 -17.49
N ASN A 141 -4.42 10.65 -18.41
CA ASN A 141 -3.76 9.54 -19.09
C ASN A 141 -3.04 8.57 -18.12
N LEU A 142 -2.73 9.00 -16.90
CA LEU A 142 -2.13 8.12 -15.89
C LEU A 142 -3.15 7.17 -15.24
N LEU A 143 -4.46 7.39 -15.41
CA LEU A 143 -5.46 6.51 -14.82
C LEU A 143 -5.34 5.09 -15.36
N GLU A 144 -5.22 4.95 -16.67
CA GLU A 144 -5.05 3.64 -17.31
C GLU A 144 -3.78 2.92 -16.81
N ALA A 145 -2.66 3.65 -16.74
CA ALA A 145 -1.40 3.10 -16.23
C ALA A 145 -1.51 2.65 -14.76
N ASN A 146 -2.17 3.45 -13.92
CA ASN A 146 -2.41 3.10 -12.52
C ASN A 146 -3.33 1.87 -12.40
N MET A 147 -4.40 1.80 -13.18
CA MET A 147 -5.30 0.64 -13.17
C MET A 147 -4.61 -0.63 -13.71
N LYS A 148 -3.71 -0.49 -14.69
CA LYS A 148 -2.84 -1.59 -15.13
C LYS A 148 -1.95 -2.07 -13.99
N ALA A 149 -1.32 -1.16 -13.25
CA ALA A 149 -0.48 -1.49 -12.09
C ALA A 149 -1.28 -2.21 -10.98
N ILE A 150 -2.48 -1.75 -10.64
CA ILE A 150 -3.39 -2.43 -9.71
C ILE A 150 -3.65 -3.87 -10.17
N LYS A 151 -4.02 -4.08 -11.44
CA LYS A 151 -4.30 -5.41 -11.98
C LYS A 151 -3.08 -6.34 -11.97
N ILE A 152 -1.88 -5.82 -12.22
CA ILE A 152 -0.63 -6.59 -12.09
C ILE A 152 -0.48 -7.11 -10.67
N GLY A 153 -0.64 -6.25 -9.67
CA GLY A 153 -0.56 -6.64 -8.26
C GLY A 153 -1.63 -7.67 -7.86
N MET A 154 -2.88 -7.46 -8.29
CA MET A 154 -3.98 -8.37 -8.01
C MET A 154 -3.79 -9.77 -8.62
N ASN A 155 -3.16 -9.85 -9.79
CA ASN A 155 -2.97 -11.11 -10.51
C ASN A 155 -1.64 -11.81 -10.19
N TYR A 156 -0.76 -11.16 -9.43
CA TYR A 156 0.50 -11.76 -9.04
C TYR A 156 0.25 -12.95 -8.09
N LYS A 157 0.83 -14.10 -8.47
CA LYS A 157 0.83 -15.34 -7.68
C LYS A 157 2.23 -15.54 -7.12
N ASP A 158 2.29 -15.76 -5.81
CA ASP A 158 3.54 -16.10 -5.12
C ASP A 158 4.07 -17.45 -5.56
#